data_c78eb52c541ddadde199a68c31fc4c78
#
_entry.id   c78eb52c541ddadde199a68c31fc4c78
#
_cell.length_a   1.000
_cell.length_b   1.000
_cell.length_c   1.000
_cell.angle_alpha   90.00
_cell.angle_beta   90.00
_cell.angle_gamma   90.00
#
_symmetry.space_group_name_H-M   'P 1'
#
loop_
_entity.id
_entity.type
_entity.pdbx_description
1 polymer ?
#
loop_
_entity_poly.entity_id
_entity_poly.type
_entity_poly.pdbx_seq_one_letter_code
_entity_poly.pdbx_strand_id
1 'polypeptide(L)'
;MCFANYDMLKDLLVFNKVDVLRNSSVITVKETSVVLKIPDGKRVIKADTVIVAAGYHSQHYLYDAMRDAGKITYNIGDSLTVSNIMNTIWDANQVARAL
;
A
#
# COMPACT_ATOMS: atom_id res chain seq x y z
N MET A 1 -12.53 3.23 -4.18
CA MET A 1 -13.05 1.88 -4.47
C MET A 1 -14.54 1.99 -4.77
N CYS A 2 -15.02 1.39 -5.86
CA CYS A 2 -16.46 1.43 -6.18
C CYS A 2 -17.23 0.55 -5.18
N PHE A 3 -18.34 1.02 -4.63
CA PHE A 3 -19.13 0.31 -3.62
C PHE A 3 -19.56 -1.10 -4.08
N ALA A 4 -19.94 -1.26 -5.35
CA ALA A 4 -20.30 -2.56 -5.91
C ALA A 4 -19.17 -3.61 -5.84
N ASN A 5 -17.93 -3.20 -6.04
CA ASN A 5 -16.78 -4.10 -5.94
C ASN A 5 -16.47 -4.49 -4.49
N TYR A 6 -16.83 -3.64 -3.53
CA TYR A 6 -16.59 -3.92 -2.12
C TYR A 6 -17.51 -5.03 -1.59
N ASP A 7 -18.78 -5.00 -1.95
CA ASP A 7 -19.73 -6.02 -1.49
C ASP A 7 -19.42 -7.36 -2.15
N MET A 8 -19.15 -7.37 -3.45
CA MET A 8 -18.71 -8.60 -4.16
C MET A 8 -17.43 -9.19 -3.55
N LEU A 9 -16.47 -8.36 -3.15
CA LEU A 9 -15.25 -8.83 -2.49
C LEU A 9 -15.56 -9.52 -1.16
N LYS A 10 -16.46 -8.97 -0.35
CA LYS A 10 -16.89 -9.61 0.90
C LYS A 10 -17.51 -10.98 0.64
N ASP A 11 -18.40 -11.06 -0.33
CA ASP A 11 -19.06 -12.33 -0.69
C ASP A 11 -18.04 -13.37 -1.16
N LEU A 12 -17.04 -12.97 -1.95
CA LEU A 12 -15.95 -13.84 -2.36
C LEU A 12 -15.09 -14.33 -1.19
N LEU A 13 -14.80 -13.47 -0.21
CA LEU A 13 -14.05 -13.87 0.99
C LEU A 13 -14.83 -14.92 1.80
N VAL A 14 -16.13 -14.71 1.97
CA VAL A 14 -16.99 -15.68 2.66
C VAL A 14 -17.09 -16.99 1.88
N PHE A 15 -17.35 -16.92 0.57
CA PHE A 15 -17.46 -18.08 -0.30
C PHE A 15 -16.18 -18.93 -0.29
N ASN A 16 -15.02 -18.30 -0.32
CA ASN A 16 -13.73 -18.98 -0.27
C ASN A 16 -13.24 -19.29 1.15
N LYS A 17 -14.08 -19.09 2.17
CA LYS A 17 -13.75 -19.37 3.58
C LYS A 17 -12.47 -18.68 4.06
N VAL A 18 -12.26 -17.43 3.62
CA VAL A 18 -11.13 -16.62 4.05
C VAL A 18 -11.39 -15.99 5.40
N ASP A 19 -10.56 -16.30 6.39
CA ASP A 19 -10.62 -15.68 7.71
C ASP A 19 -10.13 -14.22 7.67
N VAL A 20 -10.99 -13.29 8.04
CA VAL A 20 -10.66 -11.86 8.11
C VAL A 20 -10.46 -11.45 9.56
N LEU A 21 -9.22 -11.15 9.92
CA LEU A 21 -8.85 -10.66 11.25
C LEU A 21 -8.80 -9.14 11.26
N ARG A 22 -9.78 -8.52 11.89
CA ARG A 22 -9.83 -7.05 12.06
C ARG A 22 -9.06 -6.62 13.31
N ASN A 23 -8.63 -5.36 13.34
CA ASN A 23 -7.90 -4.77 14.46
C ASN A 23 -6.65 -5.58 14.86
N SER A 24 -6.00 -6.15 13.85
CA SER A 24 -4.84 -7.01 14.02
C SER A 24 -3.65 -6.44 13.28
N SER A 25 -2.46 -6.55 13.85
CA SER A 25 -1.22 -6.13 13.20
C SER A 25 -0.17 -7.25 13.24
N VAL A 26 0.66 -7.31 12.21
CA VAL A 26 1.76 -8.27 12.15
C VAL A 26 2.88 -7.79 13.07
N ILE A 27 3.31 -8.64 14.00
CA ILE A 27 4.47 -8.39 14.87
C ILE A 27 5.73 -8.89 14.18
N THR A 28 5.70 -10.13 13.69
CA THR A 28 6.83 -10.76 13.02
C THR A 28 6.38 -11.88 12.10
N VAL A 29 7.13 -12.07 11.02
CA VAL A 29 6.99 -13.21 10.11
C VAL A 29 8.14 -14.17 10.40
N LYS A 30 7.82 -15.43 10.64
CA LYS A 30 8.75 -16.52 10.82
C LYS A 30 8.70 -17.44 9.60
N GLU A 31 9.59 -18.39 9.52
CA GLU A 31 9.73 -19.30 8.38
C GLU A 31 8.42 -20.07 8.05
N THR A 32 7.66 -20.49 9.04
CA THR A 32 6.41 -21.29 8.88
C THR A 32 5.21 -20.69 9.57
N SER A 33 5.32 -19.46 10.06
CA SER A 33 4.23 -18.83 10.82
C SER A 33 4.34 -17.31 10.87
N VAL A 34 3.19 -16.69 11.16
CA VAL A 34 3.08 -15.24 11.38
C VAL A 34 2.56 -15.00 12.78
N VAL A 35 3.22 -14.12 13.52
CA VAL A 35 2.77 -13.68 14.85
C VAL A 35 2.02 -12.38 14.71
N LEU A 36 0.77 -12.38 15.16
CA LEU A 36 -0.11 -11.22 15.12
C LEU A 36 -0.34 -10.67 16.53
N LYS A 37 -0.49 -9.36 16.60
CA LYS A 37 -1.11 -8.67 17.73
C LYS A 37 -2.60 -8.55 17.44
N ILE A 38 -3.41 -9.04 18.34
CA ILE A 38 -4.88 -8.95 18.32
C ILE A 38 -5.34 -8.21 19.59
N PRO A 39 -6.58 -7.71 19.67
CA PRO A 39 -7.08 -7.01 20.85
C PRO A 39 -6.89 -7.78 22.16
N ASP A 40 -7.07 -9.08 22.11
CA ASP A 40 -7.01 -9.98 23.28
C ASP A 40 -5.59 -10.55 23.55
N GLY A 41 -4.55 -10.06 22.83
CA GLY A 41 -3.18 -10.51 23.03
C GLY A 41 -2.40 -10.81 21.75
N LYS A 42 -1.76 -11.98 21.70
CA LYS A 42 -0.99 -12.43 20.54
C LYS A 42 -1.56 -13.73 19.97
N ARG A 43 -1.58 -13.83 18.65
CA ARG A 43 -1.99 -15.05 17.93
C ARG A 43 -0.90 -15.47 16.96
N VAL A 44 -0.63 -16.76 16.90
CA VAL A 44 0.30 -17.35 15.92
C VAL A 44 -0.51 -18.10 14.87
N ILE A 45 -0.28 -17.77 13.61
CA ILE A 45 -0.94 -18.44 12.46
C ILE A 45 0.14 -19.16 11.67
N LYS A 46 -0.08 -20.43 11.34
CA LYS A 46 0.76 -21.15 10.41
C LYS A 46 0.51 -20.63 8.98
N ALA A 47 1.56 -20.37 8.26
CA ALA A 47 1.50 -19.91 6.88
C ALA A 47 2.75 -20.34 6.13
N ASP A 48 2.57 -20.89 4.94
CA ASP A 48 3.64 -21.28 4.03
C ASP A 48 4.04 -20.10 3.12
N THR A 49 3.10 -19.20 2.89
CA THR A 49 3.30 -18.00 2.07
C THR A 49 2.64 -16.80 2.74
N VAL A 50 3.34 -15.67 2.73
CA VAL A 50 2.83 -14.41 3.25
C VAL A 50 2.85 -13.36 2.14
N ILE A 51 1.68 -12.78 1.85
CA ILE A 51 1.53 -11.70 0.89
C ILE A 51 1.39 -10.37 1.65
N VAL A 52 2.28 -9.43 1.37
CA VAL A 52 2.24 -8.10 1.96
C VAL A 52 1.52 -7.15 1.02
N ALA A 53 0.37 -6.62 1.48
CA ALA A 53 -0.44 -5.65 0.77
C ALA A 53 -0.78 -4.46 1.69
N ALA A 54 0.23 -3.95 2.40
CA ALA A 54 0.07 -2.93 3.46
C ALA A 54 0.13 -1.48 2.94
N GLY A 55 0.13 -1.29 1.62
CA GLY A 55 0.27 0.02 0.97
C GLY A 55 1.73 0.37 0.66
N TYR A 56 1.94 1.63 0.31
CA TYR A 56 3.23 2.16 -0.11
C TYR A 56 3.60 3.38 0.70
N HIS A 57 4.88 3.71 0.72
CA HIS A 57 5.42 4.97 1.24
C HIS A 57 6.06 5.74 0.09
N SER A 58 5.81 7.04 0.03
CA SER A 58 6.46 7.92 -0.93
C SER A 58 7.97 7.93 -0.73
N GLN A 59 8.72 7.90 -1.83
CA GLN A 59 10.16 8.01 -1.83
C GLN A 59 10.59 9.14 -2.77
N HIS A 60 11.24 10.15 -2.24
CA HIS A 60 11.62 11.37 -2.94
C HIS A 60 13.12 11.70 -2.86
N TYR A 61 13.95 10.71 -2.47
CA TYR A 61 15.39 10.91 -2.33
C TYR A 61 16.04 11.43 -3.62
N LEU A 62 15.59 10.97 -4.79
CA LEU A 62 16.11 11.43 -6.08
C LEU A 62 15.69 12.90 -6.36
N TYR A 63 14.45 13.24 -6.04
CA TYR A 63 13.99 14.62 -6.15
C TYR A 63 14.82 15.55 -5.27
N ASP A 64 15.06 15.20 -4.03
CA ASP A 64 15.86 15.99 -3.10
C ASP A 64 17.30 16.14 -3.60
N ALA A 65 17.94 15.07 -4.05
CA ALA A 65 19.28 15.09 -4.58
C ALA A 65 19.41 15.99 -5.83
N MET A 66 18.44 15.93 -6.73
CA MET A 66 18.43 16.75 -7.96
C MET A 66 18.20 18.22 -7.66
N ARG A 67 17.28 18.53 -6.71
CA ARG A 67 17.05 19.89 -6.24
C ARG A 67 18.29 20.48 -5.57
N ASP A 68 18.94 19.70 -4.70
CA ASP A 68 20.15 20.13 -4.00
C ASP A 68 21.34 20.33 -4.97
N ALA A 69 21.35 19.62 -6.09
CA ALA A 69 22.27 19.85 -7.21
C ALA A 69 21.91 21.07 -8.08
N GLY A 70 20.91 21.86 -7.68
CA GLY A 70 20.46 23.06 -8.41
C GLY A 70 19.71 22.77 -9.71
N LYS A 71 19.16 21.57 -9.89
CA LYS A 71 18.36 21.22 -11.07
C LYS A 71 16.89 21.60 -10.87
N ILE A 72 16.28 22.14 -11.92
CA ILE A 72 14.82 22.34 -11.96
C ILE A 72 14.18 20.95 -11.99
N THR A 73 13.45 20.61 -10.93
CA THR A 73 12.92 19.26 -10.73
C THR A 73 11.50 19.34 -10.18
N TYR A 74 10.62 18.51 -10.72
CA TYR A 74 9.24 18.41 -10.27
C TYR A 74 9.02 17.03 -9.65
N ASN A 75 8.45 17.02 -8.44
CA ASN A 75 8.06 15.79 -7.76
C ASN A 75 6.58 15.51 -8.06
N ILE A 76 6.26 14.36 -8.62
CA ILE A 76 4.91 14.00 -9.06
C ILE A 76 4.59 12.53 -8.73
N GLY A 77 3.29 12.20 -8.75
CA GLY A 77 2.81 10.84 -8.55
C GLY A 77 3.15 10.28 -7.17
N ASP A 78 3.39 8.98 -7.09
CA ASP A 78 3.64 8.28 -5.83
C ASP A 78 4.92 8.70 -5.11
N SER A 79 5.85 9.33 -5.82
CA SER A 79 7.03 9.95 -5.20
C SER A 79 6.65 11.17 -4.36
N LEU A 80 5.61 11.91 -4.73
CA LEU A 80 5.07 13.03 -3.95
C LEU A 80 4.06 12.53 -2.92
N THR A 81 3.03 11.84 -3.39
CA THR A 81 1.95 11.32 -2.55
C THR A 81 1.41 10.03 -3.14
N VAL A 82 1.49 8.95 -2.38
CA VAL A 82 0.95 7.65 -2.81
C VAL A 82 -0.53 7.76 -3.11
N SER A 83 -0.93 7.38 -4.32
CA SER A 83 -2.31 7.47 -4.77
C SER A 83 -2.67 6.35 -5.76
N ASN A 84 -3.09 6.69 -6.95
CA ASN A 84 -3.44 5.74 -8.01
C ASN A 84 -2.87 6.19 -9.35
N ILE A 85 -2.89 5.29 -10.32
CA ILE A 85 -2.33 5.53 -11.66
C ILE A 85 -2.97 6.74 -12.33
N MET A 86 -4.28 6.95 -12.17
CA MET A 86 -5.01 8.08 -12.75
C MET A 86 -4.47 9.42 -12.24
N ASN A 87 -4.30 9.55 -10.93
CA ASN A 87 -3.76 10.79 -10.33
C ASN A 87 -2.33 11.05 -10.79
N THR A 88 -1.49 10.01 -10.85
CA THR A 88 -0.11 10.12 -11.34
C THR A 88 -0.06 10.63 -12.78
N ILE A 89 -0.94 10.14 -13.66
CA ILE A 89 -1.03 10.61 -15.04
C ILE A 89 -1.51 12.08 -15.10
N TRP A 90 -2.47 12.45 -14.26
CA TRP A 90 -2.96 13.83 -14.20
C TRP A 90 -1.89 14.79 -13.70
N ASP A 91 -1.15 14.46 -12.65
CA ASP A 91 -0.03 15.25 -12.13
C ASP A 91 1.02 15.49 -13.23
N ALA A 92 1.42 14.41 -13.92
CA ALA A 92 2.37 14.48 -15.03
C ALA A 92 1.87 15.39 -16.16
N ASN A 93 0.60 15.29 -16.51
CA ASN A 93 -0.01 16.12 -17.56
C ASN A 93 -0.06 17.60 -17.15
N GLN A 94 -0.41 17.91 -15.90
CA GLN A 94 -0.42 19.27 -15.39
C GLN A 94 0.96 19.91 -15.44
N VAL A 95 1.99 19.21 -14.96
CA VAL A 95 3.36 19.71 -14.97
C VAL A 95 3.86 19.90 -16.42
N ALA A 96 3.65 18.91 -17.28
CA ALA A 96 4.10 19.00 -18.69
C ALA A 96 3.45 20.14 -19.48
N ARG A 97 2.23 20.56 -19.12
CA ARG A 97 1.55 21.70 -19.75
C ARG A 97 1.98 23.05 -19.17
N ALA A 98 2.55 23.06 -17.97
CA ALA A 98 3.03 24.28 -17.32
C ALA A 98 4.48 24.64 -17.67
N LEU A 99 5.20 23.73 -18.31
CA LEU A 99 6.55 23.92 -18.82
C LEU A 99 6.53 24.58 -20.20
#